data_f1fdbdbe9f70cca6fcdb2e530ca715dc
#
_entry.id   f1fdbdbe9f70cca6fcdb2e530ca715dc
#
_cell.length_a   1.000
_cell.length_b   1.000
_cell.length_c   1.000
_cell.angle_alpha   90.00
_cell.angle_beta   90.00
_cell.angle_gamma   90.00
#
_symmetry.space_group_name_H-M   'P 1'
#
loop_
_entity.id
_entity.type
_entity.pdbx_description
1 polymer ?
#
loop_
_entity_poly.entity_id
_entity_poly.type
_entity_poly.pdbx_seq_one_letter_code
_entity_poly.pdbx_strand_id
1 'polypeptide(L)'
;MADENILDTRPKGTFTAVFTPPWWGEIANAKNGSILQVHHPEHGWLAFVLPQEHAAIMGAALLRHAGVCDYFAGTLPPSTGTVN
;
A
#
# COMPACT_ATOMS: atom_id res chain seq x y z
N MET A 1 -0.43 -10.59 -22.91
CA MET A 1 -1.01 -10.42 -21.61
C MET A 1 -1.64 -9.07 -21.47
N ALA A 2 -2.74 -9.06 -20.87
CA ALA A 2 -3.45 -7.80 -20.70
C ALA A 2 -2.94 -6.99 -19.52
N ASP A 3 -2.06 -7.57 -18.72
CA ASP A 3 -1.66 -6.93 -17.48
C ASP A 3 -0.92 -5.64 -17.67
N GLU A 4 -0.18 -5.52 -18.77
CA GLU A 4 0.59 -4.30 -18.97
C GLU A 4 -0.30 -3.09 -19.18
N ASN A 5 -1.53 -3.30 -19.63
CA ASN A 5 -2.42 -2.18 -19.85
C ASN A 5 -3.12 -1.72 -18.58
N ILE A 6 -3.09 -2.55 -17.56
CA ILE A 6 -3.78 -2.20 -16.32
C ILE A 6 -3.18 -0.97 -15.67
N LEU A 7 -1.87 -0.84 -15.74
CA LEU A 7 -1.22 0.33 -15.15
C LEU A 7 -1.66 1.63 -15.80
N ASP A 8 -2.08 1.58 -17.05
CA ASP A 8 -2.55 2.77 -17.73
C ASP A 8 -3.92 3.20 -17.25
N THR A 9 -4.63 2.31 -16.59
CA THR A 9 -5.97 2.63 -16.08
C THR A 9 -5.94 3.16 -14.66
N ARG A 10 -4.75 3.29 -14.08
CA ARG A 10 -4.69 3.82 -12.72
C ARG A 10 -5.15 5.27 -12.70
N PRO A 11 -5.73 5.72 -11.59
CA PRO A 11 -6.22 7.09 -11.49
C PRO A 11 -5.08 8.08 -11.69
N LYS A 12 -5.36 9.13 -12.43
CA LYS A 12 -4.40 10.19 -12.68
C LYS A 12 -5.11 11.53 -12.50
N GLY A 13 -4.34 12.51 -12.03
CA GLY A 13 -4.94 13.81 -11.79
C GLY A 13 -5.83 13.77 -10.57
N THR A 14 -7.07 14.15 -10.76
CA THR A 14 -8.03 14.15 -9.65
C THR A 14 -8.66 12.78 -9.50
N PHE A 15 -8.65 12.26 -8.29
CA PHE A 15 -9.27 10.96 -8.02
C PHE A 15 -9.67 10.88 -6.55
N THR A 16 -10.55 9.92 -6.28
CA THR A 16 -11.01 9.68 -4.93
C THR A 16 -10.08 8.71 -4.24
N ALA A 17 -9.72 9.02 -3.02
CA ALA A 17 -8.83 8.16 -2.25
C ALA A 17 -9.41 7.91 -0.87
N VAL A 18 -9.07 6.77 -0.32
CA VAL A 18 -9.41 6.43 1.04
C VAL A 18 -8.23 6.82 1.92
N PHE A 19 -8.49 7.67 2.91
CA PHE A 19 -7.43 8.14 3.78
C PHE A 19 -7.27 7.22 4.98
N THR A 20 -6.02 6.91 5.28
CA THR A 20 -5.65 6.09 6.43
C THR A 20 -6.55 4.88 6.62
N PRO A 21 -6.67 4.03 5.60
CA PRO A 21 -7.48 2.83 5.76
C PRO A 21 -6.80 1.88 6.75
N PRO A 22 -7.55 1.19 7.56
CA PRO A 22 -6.97 0.14 8.39
C PRO A 22 -6.28 -0.90 7.51
N TRP A 23 -5.20 -1.45 7.99
CA TRP A 23 -4.45 -2.41 7.21
C TRP A 23 -3.78 -3.42 8.09
N TRP A 24 -3.42 -4.54 7.51
CA TRP A 24 -2.72 -5.62 8.20
C TRP A 24 -1.78 -6.30 7.22
N GLY A 25 -0.58 -6.59 7.68
CA GLY A 25 0.37 -7.29 6.85
C GLY A 25 0.89 -8.51 7.58
N GLU A 26 1.08 -9.60 6.84
CA GLU A 26 1.66 -10.80 7.41
C GLU A 26 2.39 -11.59 6.34
N ILE A 27 3.21 -12.51 6.79
CA ILE A 27 4.00 -13.31 5.89
C ILE A 27 3.14 -14.43 5.31
N ALA A 28 3.22 -14.58 3.99
CA ALA A 28 2.53 -15.66 3.31
C ALA A 28 3.55 -16.74 2.97
N ASN A 29 3.86 -17.58 3.93
CA ASN A 29 4.92 -18.56 3.76
C ASN A 29 4.72 -19.46 2.55
N ALA A 30 3.49 -19.91 2.36
CA ALA A 30 3.21 -20.83 1.25
C ALA A 30 3.33 -20.16 -0.10
N LYS A 31 3.27 -18.84 -0.14
CA LYS A 31 3.32 -18.08 -1.39
C LYS A 31 4.64 -17.35 -1.55
N ASN A 32 5.53 -17.49 -0.60
CA ASN A 32 6.83 -16.85 -0.65
C ASN A 32 6.70 -15.34 -0.85
N GLY A 33 5.88 -14.72 -0.01
CA GLY A 33 5.64 -13.30 -0.10
C GLY A 33 4.89 -12.78 1.08
N SER A 34 4.07 -11.77 0.85
CA SER A 34 3.32 -11.12 1.90
C SER A 34 1.84 -11.08 1.56
N ILE A 35 1.03 -11.14 2.59
CA ILE A 35 -0.40 -10.88 2.45
C ILE A 35 -0.63 -9.49 3.00
N LEU A 36 -1.20 -8.63 2.18
CA LEU A 36 -1.57 -7.29 2.58
C LEU A 36 -3.08 -7.18 2.56
N GLN A 37 -3.66 -6.80 3.69
CA GLN A 37 -5.09 -6.60 3.79
C GLN A 37 -5.37 -5.14 4.06
N VAL A 38 -6.32 -4.58 3.34
CA VAL A 38 -6.68 -3.19 3.48
C VAL A 38 -8.20 -3.12 3.57
N HIS A 39 -8.69 -2.32 4.51
CA HIS A 39 -10.13 -2.19 4.69
C HIS A 39 -10.67 -1.06 3.84
N HIS A 40 -11.60 -1.39 2.97
CA HIS A 40 -12.28 -0.42 2.13
C HIS A 40 -13.63 -0.11 2.75
N PRO A 41 -14.03 1.18 2.81
CA PRO A 41 -15.28 1.53 3.48
C PRO A 41 -16.52 0.90 2.86
N GLU A 42 -16.47 0.59 1.58
CA GLU A 42 -17.64 0.02 0.93
C GLU A 42 -17.52 -1.48 0.69
N HIS A 43 -16.29 -1.95 0.51
CA HIS A 43 -16.09 -3.35 0.13
C HIS A 43 -15.56 -4.21 1.26
N GLY A 44 -15.25 -3.61 2.39
CA GLY A 44 -14.70 -4.37 3.50
C GLY A 44 -13.24 -4.70 3.28
N TRP A 45 -12.80 -5.78 3.89
CA TRP A 45 -11.41 -6.15 3.83
C TRP A 45 -11.07 -6.75 2.48
N LEU A 46 -10.02 -6.19 1.87
CA LEU A 46 -9.49 -6.69 0.61
C LEU A 46 -8.10 -7.25 0.90
N ALA A 47 -7.85 -8.45 0.39
CA ALA A 47 -6.59 -9.11 0.65
C ALA A 47 -5.81 -9.26 -0.65
N PHE A 48 -4.53 -8.96 -0.58
CA PHE A 48 -3.64 -9.06 -1.73
C PHE A 48 -2.43 -9.88 -1.34
N VAL A 49 -2.01 -10.77 -2.23
CA VAL A 49 -0.78 -11.52 -2.03
C VAL A 49 0.29 -10.87 -2.89
N LEU A 50 1.34 -10.42 -2.25
CA LEU A 50 2.44 -9.76 -2.94
C LEU A 50 3.64 -10.70 -2.95
N PRO A 51 4.08 -11.12 -4.14
CA PRO A 51 5.32 -11.90 -4.20
C PRO A 51 6.46 -11.13 -3.58
N GLN A 52 7.46 -11.86 -3.14
CA GLN A 52 8.58 -11.29 -2.41
C GLN A 52 9.19 -10.08 -3.11
N GLU A 53 9.40 -10.20 -4.40
CA GLU A 53 10.03 -9.11 -5.16
C GLU A 53 9.16 -7.88 -5.21
N HIS A 54 7.88 -8.07 -5.41
CA HIS A 54 6.96 -6.94 -5.48
C HIS A 54 6.81 -6.29 -4.12
N ALA A 55 6.77 -7.10 -3.07
CA ALA A 55 6.66 -6.56 -1.73
C ALA A 55 7.87 -5.70 -1.39
N ALA A 56 9.05 -6.15 -1.80
CA ALA A 56 10.27 -5.40 -1.53
C ALA A 56 10.29 -4.07 -2.28
N ILE A 57 9.90 -4.10 -3.55
CA ILE A 57 9.89 -2.88 -4.35
C ILE A 57 8.87 -1.88 -3.83
N MET A 58 7.67 -2.36 -3.57
CA MET A 58 6.61 -1.49 -3.07
C MET A 58 6.95 -0.94 -1.70
N GLY A 59 7.47 -1.79 -0.83
CA GLY A 59 7.85 -1.35 0.51
C GLY A 59 8.95 -0.31 0.47
N ALA A 60 9.95 -0.51 -0.39
CA ALA A 60 11.02 0.47 -0.52
C ALA A 60 10.51 1.79 -1.04
N ALA A 61 9.57 1.74 -2.00
CA ALA A 61 9.00 2.97 -2.55
C ALA A 61 8.21 3.73 -1.48
N LEU A 62 7.37 3.01 -0.74
CA LEU A 62 6.57 3.65 0.29
C LEU A 62 7.45 4.23 1.40
N LEU A 63 8.49 3.51 1.76
CA LEU A 63 9.41 3.99 2.79
C LEU A 63 10.14 5.24 2.32
N ARG A 64 10.53 5.25 1.05
CA ARG A 64 11.19 6.42 0.49
C ARG A 64 10.25 7.62 0.46
N HIS A 65 8.99 7.39 0.10
CA HIS A 65 8.01 8.46 0.10
C HIS A 65 7.79 9.01 1.50
N ALA A 66 7.76 8.14 2.48
CA ALA A 66 7.61 8.59 3.86
C ALA A 66 8.75 9.50 4.27
N GLY A 67 9.97 9.15 3.87
CA GLY A 67 11.11 9.98 4.17
C GLY A 67 11.03 11.36 3.54
N VAL A 68 10.57 11.41 2.29
CA VAL A 68 10.40 12.69 1.61
C VAL A 68 9.34 13.53 2.30
N CYS A 69 8.22 12.91 2.63
CA CYS A 69 7.15 13.63 3.31
C CYS A 69 7.62 14.18 4.65
N ASP A 70 8.37 13.37 5.37
CA ASP A 70 8.88 13.78 6.67
C ASP A 70 9.82 14.98 6.51
N TYR A 71 10.67 14.93 5.49
CA TYR A 71 11.62 16.01 5.25
C TYR A 71 10.92 17.33 4.95
N PHE A 72 9.92 17.29 4.06
CA PHE A 72 9.26 18.52 3.64
C PHE A 72 8.22 19.00 4.63
N ALA A 73 7.59 18.13 5.33
CA ALA A 73 6.56 18.50 6.29
C ALA A 73 7.14 18.87 7.64
N GLY A 74 8.43 18.64 7.82
CA GLY A 74 9.03 18.84 9.12
C GLY A 74 8.78 17.62 9.97
N THR A 75 7.84 17.74 10.88
CA THR A 75 7.56 16.63 11.76
C THR A 75 6.21 16.03 11.40
N LEU A 76 6.22 14.78 11.01
CA LEU A 76 4.98 14.09 10.80
C LEU A 76 4.44 13.60 12.13
N PRO A 77 3.12 13.66 12.30
CA PRO A 77 2.54 13.08 13.49
C PRO A 77 2.80 11.58 13.51
N PRO A 78 2.89 10.99 14.68
CA PRO A 78 3.07 9.56 14.77
C PRO A 78 1.98 8.88 13.99
N SER A 79 2.34 7.76 13.39
CA SER A 79 1.38 7.00 12.65
C SER A 79 0.24 6.59 13.56
N THR A 80 -0.96 6.77 13.10
CA THR A 80 -2.12 6.47 13.90
C THR A 80 -3.13 5.74 13.06
N GLY A 81 -3.76 4.76 13.68
CA GLY A 81 -4.91 4.12 13.09
C GLY A 81 -4.62 3.20 11.93
N THR A 82 -3.40 3.10 11.51
CA THR A 82 -3.07 2.24 10.39
C THR A 82 -2.07 1.17 10.76
N VAL A 83 -1.67 1.15 11.97
CA VAL A 83 -0.67 0.20 12.41
C VAL A 83 -1.34 -1.12 12.71
N ASN A 84 -0.77 -2.16 12.20
CA ASN A 84 -1.26 -3.49 12.47
C ASN A 84 -0.45 -4.16 13.56
#